data_dcd63bfac49bbba610da375564271c75
#
_entry.id   dcd63bfac49bbba610da375564271c75
#
_cell.length_a   1.000
_cell.length_b   1.000
_cell.length_c   1.000
_cell.angle_alpha   90.00
_cell.angle_beta   90.00
_cell.angle_gamma   90.00
#
_symmetry.space_group_name_H-M   'P 1'
#
loop_
_entity.id
_entity.type
_entity.pdbx_description
1 polymer ?
#
loop_
_entity_poly.entity_id
_entity_poly.type
_entity_poly.pdbx_seq_one_letter_code
_entity_poly.pdbx_strand_id
1 'polypeptide(L)'
;GTENKTKVEDIINLERYEYFDYDLYPDYQNSIGFSQRGCRLACKFCVVPKKEGKNKGNSAINGIWRGDPYPKNIVLLDNDFFGQPNWQEKAKEMIEGKFKINFSQGINIRLIDEESCEMLPQINYRCSKFKNKRIYTAWDNLGDEKIFMKGVERLTKYGVPTSHLMVYMLVGFKKAETMEDILYRFNKLKDLKCLPYPMVYDRNNKELKKFARWVIQRHYKFIEWEDFSQENRNKFYRDQKGSEDQMDLFHNNCVVSALSETGDT
;
A
#
# COMPACT_ATOMS: atom_id res chain seq x y z
N GLY A 1 5.82 19.00 4.15
CA GLY A 1 6.46 18.11 5.12
C GLY A 1 5.64 17.86 6.36
N THR A 2 6.01 16.84 7.11
CA THR A 2 5.32 16.45 8.35
C THR A 2 5.51 17.45 9.50
N GLU A 3 6.50 18.33 9.40
CA GLU A 3 6.81 19.36 10.40
C GLU A 3 5.92 20.59 10.30
N ASN A 4 5.50 20.93 9.10
CA ASN A 4 4.58 22.06 8.90
C ASN A 4 3.14 21.61 9.10
N LYS A 5 2.46 22.21 10.08
CA LYS A 5 1.06 21.93 10.40
C LYS A 5 0.07 22.69 9.50
N THR A 6 0.55 23.71 8.82
CA THR A 6 -0.27 24.54 7.92
C THR A 6 -0.46 23.80 6.60
N LYS A 7 -1.68 23.69 6.15
CA LYS A 7 -1.99 23.10 4.84
C LYS A 7 -1.75 24.15 3.76
N VAL A 8 -1.40 23.71 2.57
CA VAL A 8 -1.24 24.61 1.41
C VAL A 8 -2.55 25.33 1.12
N GLU A 9 -3.67 24.62 1.22
CA GLU A 9 -5.01 25.15 1.04
C GLU A 9 -5.32 26.32 1.99
N ASP A 10 -4.83 26.25 3.25
CA ASP A 10 -5.00 27.31 4.24
C ASP A 10 -4.14 28.55 3.90
N ILE A 11 -2.96 28.34 3.27
CA ILE A 11 -2.04 29.43 2.88
C ILE A 11 -2.60 30.22 1.69
N ILE A 12 -3.16 29.52 0.71
CA ILE A 12 -3.65 30.12 -0.54
C ILE A 12 -5.15 30.42 -0.51
N ASN A 13 -5.76 30.26 0.66
CA ASN A 13 -7.18 30.53 0.90
C ASN A 13 -8.13 29.80 -0.08
N LEU A 14 -7.77 28.56 -0.41
CA LEU A 14 -8.63 27.69 -1.20
C LEU A 14 -9.55 26.90 -0.28
N GLU A 15 -10.83 27.18 -0.32
CA GLU A 15 -11.84 26.50 0.51
C GLU A 15 -11.89 25.00 0.25
N ARG A 16 -11.63 24.61 -1.00
CA ARG A 16 -11.61 23.21 -1.39
C ARG A 16 -10.84 23.05 -2.68
N TYR A 17 -9.73 22.32 -2.63
CA TYR A 17 -8.94 22.05 -3.79
C TYR A 17 -8.68 20.55 -3.93
N GLU A 18 -9.22 19.96 -4.99
CA GLU A 18 -9.05 18.54 -5.32
C GLU A 18 -8.59 18.36 -6.78
N TYR A 19 -8.00 19.41 -7.37
CA TYR A 19 -7.45 19.35 -8.71
C TYR A 19 -5.97 19.01 -8.68
N PHE A 20 -5.59 18.05 -9.51
CA PHE A 20 -4.20 17.70 -9.76
C PHE A 20 -3.76 18.31 -11.08
N ASP A 21 -2.67 19.07 -11.05
CA ASP A 21 -2.10 19.67 -12.25
C ASP A 21 -1.40 18.59 -13.08
N TYR A 22 -2.13 18.02 -14.02
CA TYR A 22 -1.62 16.98 -14.91
C TYR A 22 -0.69 17.52 -15.98
N ASP A 23 -0.65 18.82 -16.24
CA ASP A 23 0.23 19.43 -17.24
C ASP A 23 1.69 19.34 -16.80
N LEU A 24 1.94 19.22 -15.48
CA LEU A 24 3.28 18.94 -14.95
C LEU A 24 3.79 17.54 -15.30
N TYR A 25 2.88 16.61 -15.64
CA TYR A 25 3.19 15.22 -15.95
C TYR A 25 2.38 14.75 -17.16
N PRO A 26 2.64 15.28 -18.38
CA PRO A 26 1.78 15.06 -19.57
C PRO A 26 1.68 13.59 -19.98
N ASP A 27 2.72 12.79 -19.71
CA ASP A 27 2.72 11.35 -20.01
C ASP A 27 1.90 10.50 -19.02
N TYR A 28 1.46 11.09 -17.89
CA TYR A 28 0.73 10.37 -16.89
C TYR A 28 -0.75 10.23 -17.27
N GLN A 29 -1.17 9.02 -17.59
CA GLN A 29 -2.49 8.76 -18.15
C GLN A 29 -3.58 8.45 -17.12
N ASN A 30 -3.22 8.13 -15.87
CA ASN A 30 -4.21 7.74 -14.87
C ASN A 30 -4.77 8.96 -14.13
N SER A 31 -5.96 8.82 -13.57
CA SER A 31 -6.55 9.83 -12.69
C SER A 31 -6.10 9.60 -11.24
N ILE A 32 -5.92 10.68 -10.49
CA ILE A 32 -5.54 10.65 -9.07
C ILE A 32 -6.52 11.52 -8.29
N GLY A 33 -6.96 11.06 -7.13
CA GLY A 33 -7.81 11.89 -6.28
C GLY A 33 -8.20 11.24 -4.97
N PHE A 34 -8.98 12.00 -4.21
CA PHE A 34 -9.59 11.60 -2.96
C PHE A 34 -11.10 11.55 -3.12
N SER A 35 -11.74 10.46 -2.71
CA SER A 35 -13.18 10.47 -2.48
C SER A 35 -13.51 10.96 -1.07
N GLN A 36 -12.57 10.78 -0.14
CA GLN A 36 -12.59 11.34 1.21
C GLN A 36 -11.17 11.61 1.73
N ARG A 37 -11.03 12.51 2.69
CA ARG A 37 -9.79 12.80 3.40
C ARG A 37 -9.94 12.50 4.88
N GLY A 38 -8.80 12.31 5.57
CA GLY A 38 -8.78 11.98 6.98
C GLY A 38 -8.87 10.47 7.23
N CYS A 39 -8.93 10.09 8.49
CA CYS A 39 -9.01 8.70 8.93
C CYS A 39 -9.72 8.63 10.29
N ARG A 40 -10.58 7.61 10.48
CA ARG A 40 -11.25 7.36 11.78
C ARG A 40 -10.29 6.83 12.85
N LEU A 41 -9.08 6.39 12.46
CA LEU A 41 -8.07 5.85 13.37
C LEU A 41 -7.10 6.92 13.85
N ALA A 42 -6.57 6.73 15.05
CA ALA A 42 -5.57 7.59 15.68
C ALA A 42 -4.24 6.86 15.91
N CYS A 43 -3.71 6.22 14.86
CA CYS A 43 -2.44 5.48 14.95
C CYS A 43 -1.31 6.44 15.36
N LYS A 44 -0.55 6.09 16.41
CA LYS A 44 0.49 6.96 17.02
C LYS A 44 1.63 7.32 16.06
N PHE A 45 1.93 6.45 15.10
CA PHE A 45 2.97 6.66 14.09
C PHE A 45 2.47 7.45 12.86
N CYS A 46 1.14 7.62 12.70
CA CYS A 46 0.56 8.16 11.49
C CYS A 46 0.36 9.69 11.62
N VAL A 47 0.68 10.40 10.52
CA VAL A 47 0.50 11.86 10.44
C VAL A 47 -0.93 12.26 10.08
N VAL A 48 -1.69 11.39 9.44
CA VAL A 48 -3.03 11.69 8.89
C VAL A 48 -3.99 12.26 9.94
N PRO A 49 -4.16 11.66 11.14
CA PRO A 49 -5.07 12.22 12.14
C PRO A 49 -4.71 13.63 12.59
N LYS A 50 -3.41 13.97 12.58
CA LYS A 50 -2.91 15.30 12.96
C LYS A 50 -3.09 16.33 11.86
N LYS A 51 -2.93 15.92 10.58
CA LYS A 51 -3.02 16.84 9.44
C LYS A 51 -4.42 16.98 8.88
N GLU A 52 -5.15 15.90 8.77
CA GLU A 52 -6.43 15.86 8.08
C GLU A 52 -7.62 15.69 9.02
N GLY A 53 -7.37 15.17 10.23
CA GLY A 53 -8.41 14.90 11.22
C GLY A 53 -9.22 13.63 10.88
N LYS A 54 -10.50 13.62 11.32
CA LYS A 54 -11.46 12.56 11.00
C LYS A 54 -11.90 12.65 9.54
N ASN A 55 -12.56 11.60 9.05
CA ASN A 55 -13.04 11.50 7.69
C ASN A 55 -13.85 12.74 7.26
N LYS A 56 -13.46 13.34 6.16
CA LYS A 56 -14.08 14.53 5.56
C LYS A 56 -14.13 14.37 4.05
N GLY A 57 -15.13 14.98 3.45
CA GLY A 57 -15.27 15.06 2.01
C GLY A 57 -16.29 14.07 1.47
N ASN A 58 -16.77 14.33 0.28
CA ASN A 58 -17.76 13.53 -0.40
C ASN A 58 -17.65 13.73 -1.92
N SER A 59 -16.44 13.56 -2.46
CA SER A 59 -16.24 13.64 -3.90
C SER A 59 -16.72 12.36 -4.56
N ALA A 60 -17.47 12.50 -5.66
CA ALA A 60 -17.88 11.38 -6.49
C ALA A 60 -16.68 10.74 -7.20
N ILE A 61 -16.71 9.45 -7.42
CA ILE A 61 -15.66 8.74 -8.15
C ILE A 61 -15.55 9.25 -9.60
N ASN A 62 -16.69 9.50 -10.25
CA ASN A 62 -16.71 10.11 -11.57
C ASN A 62 -16.05 11.49 -11.62
N GLY A 63 -16.12 12.27 -10.54
CA GLY A 63 -15.46 13.58 -10.43
C GLY A 63 -13.93 13.49 -10.30
N ILE A 64 -13.39 12.32 -9.96
CA ILE A 64 -11.94 12.09 -9.92
C ILE A 64 -11.42 11.73 -11.30
N TRP A 65 -12.23 11.07 -12.13
CA TRP A 65 -11.82 10.68 -13.47
C TRP A 65 -11.67 11.90 -14.38
N ARG A 66 -10.58 11.94 -15.15
CA ARG A 66 -10.25 13.02 -16.08
C ARG A 66 -11.19 13.10 -17.31
N GLY A 67 -12.08 12.12 -17.50
CA GLY A 67 -12.92 12.04 -18.70
C GLY A 67 -12.18 11.44 -19.91
N ASP A 68 -12.89 11.31 -21.03
CA ASP A 68 -12.30 10.86 -22.30
C ASP A 68 -11.27 11.90 -22.81
N PRO A 69 -10.15 11.47 -23.42
CA PRO A 69 -9.81 10.09 -23.84
C PRO A 69 -9.05 9.27 -22.79
N TYR A 70 -9.00 9.69 -21.54
CA TYR A 70 -8.18 9.04 -20.50
C TYR A 70 -8.79 7.70 -20.04
N PRO A 71 -7.94 6.70 -19.70
CA PRO A 71 -8.43 5.42 -19.22
C PRO A 71 -9.18 5.56 -17.90
N LYS A 72 -10.15 4.70 -17.64
CA LYS A 72 -10.89 4.62 -16.38
C LYS A 72 -10.05 4.01 -15.24
N ASN A 73 -8.83 4.50 -15.08
CA ASN A 73 -7.89 4.08 -14.05
C ASN A 73 -7.78 5.19 -12.98
N ILE A 74 -8.09 4.87 -11.74
CA ILE A 74 -8.08 5.83 -10.63
C ILE A 74 -7.11 5.36 -9.54
N VAL A 75 -6.11 6.19 -9.24
CA VAL A 75 -5.30 6.09 -8.04
C VAL A 75 -6.04 6.82 -6.93
N LEU A 76 -6.70 6.05 -6.06
CA LEU A 76 -7.46 6.58 -4.95
C LEU A 76 -6.53 6.77 -3.74
N LEU A 77 -6.49 8.00 -3.24
CA LEU A 77 -5.60 8.42 -2.15
C LEU A 77 -6.27 8.38 -0.78
N ASP A 78 -7.48 7.82 -0.67
CA ASP A 78 -8.24 7.70 0.55
C ASP A 78 -7.48 6.92 1.63
N ASN A 79 -7.33 7.52 2.81
CA ASN A 79 -6.64 6.87 3.93
C ASN A 79 -7.50 5.80 4.65
N ASP A 80 -8.82 5.85 4.49
CA ASP A 80 -9.76 4.95 5.16
C ASP A 80 -11.07 4.86 4.35
N PHE A 81 -11.01 4.28 3.14
CA PHE A 81 -12.14 4.21 2.21
C PHE A 81 -13.41 3.66 2.86
N PHE A 82 -13.35 2.49 3.48
CA PHE A 82 -14.50 1.86 4.15
C PHE A 82 -14.90 2.53 5.47
N GLY A 83 -14.22 3.59 5.87
CA GLY A 83 -14.54 4.39 7.04
C GLY A 83 -15.47 5.55 6.79
N GLN A 84 -15.81 5.85 5.54
CA GLN A 84 -16.71 6.95 5.20
C GLN A 84 -18.18 6.49 5.21
N PRO A 85 -19.14 7.36 5.59
CA PRO A 85 -20.54 6.95 5.75
C PRO A 85 -21.20 6.42 4.47
N ASN A 86 -20.78 6.88 3.31
CA ASN A 86 -21.36 6.55 2.00
C ASN A 86 -20.41 5.78 1.09
N TRP A 87 -19.53 4.96 1.66
CA TRP A 87 -18.60 4.16 0.87
C TRP A 87 -19.31 3.17 -0.07
N GLN A 88 -20.52 2.71 0.29
CA GLN A 88 -21.31 1.80 -0.54
C GLN A 88 -21.71 2.45 -1.87
N GLU A 89 -22.14 3.70 -1.84
CA GLU A 89 -22.51 4.46 -3.05
C GLU A 89 -21.29 4.62 -3.96
N LYS A 90 -20.14 4.94 -3.39
CA LYS A 90 -18.88 5.08 -4.12
C LYS A 90 -18.39 3.75 -4.70
N ALA A 91 -18.54 2.65 -3.95
CA ALA A 91 -18.23 1.32 -4.46
C ALA A 91 -19.13 0.94 -5.64
N LYS A 92 -20.45 1.22 -5.57
CA LYS A 92 -21.37 1.04 -6.70
C LYS A 92 -20.97 1.88 -7.91
N GLU A 93 -20.62 3.14 -7.70
CA GLU A 93 -20.14 4.03 -8.76
C GLU A 93 -18.86 3.48 -9.43
N MET A 94 -17.93 2.91 -8.65
CA MET A 94 -16.73 2.24 -9.18
C MET A 94 -17.08 1.05 -10.07
N ILE A 95 -18.06 0.23 -9.65
CA ILE A 95 -18.46 -0.98 -10.34
C ILE A 95 -19.22 -0.63 -11.63
N GLU A 96 -20.26 0.21 -11.54
CA GLU A 96 -21.10 0.64 -12.65
C GLU A 96 -20.30 1.42 -13.70
N GLY A 97 -19.43 2.31 -13.24
CA GLY A 97 -18.51 3.07 -14.09
C GLY A 97 -17.39 2.23 -14.72
N LYS A 98 -17.23 0.95 -14.30
CA LYS A 98 -16.18 0.03 -14.75
C LYS A 98 -14.76 0.57 -14.51
N PHE A 99 -14.59 1.32 -13.44
CA PHE A 99 -13.30 1.88 -13.06
C PHE A 99 -12.33 0.81 -12.56
N LYS A 100 -11.06 0.94 -12.93
CA LYS A 100 -9.96 0.22 -12.27
C LYS A 100 -9.46 1.07 -11.12
N ILE A 101 -9.51 0.55 -9.91
CA ILE A 101 -9.19 1.30 -8.69
C ILE A 101 -7.90 0.80 -8.08
N ASN A 102 -6.96 1.71 -7.86
CA ASN A 102 -5.82 1.48 -7.00
C ASN A 102 -6.07 2.13 -5.63
N PHE A 103 -6.33 1.32 -4.60
CA PHE A 103 -6.42 1.79 -3.20
C PHE A 103 -5.00 2.06 -2.68
N SER A 104 -4.38 3.17 -3.09
CA SER A 104 -2.95 3.41 -2.90
C SER A 104 -2.52 3.49 -1.43
N GLN A 105 -3.40 3.99 -0.54
CA GLN A 105 -3.13 4.05 0.90
C GLN A 105 -3.56 2.78 1.64
N GLY A 106 -4.16 1.84 0.92
CA GLY A 106 -4.63 0.57 1.45
C GLY A 106 -6.00 0.63 2.12
N ILE A 107 -6.48 -0.56 2.48
CA ILE A 107 -7.71 -0.73 3.27
C ILE A 107 -7.34 -1.14 4.71
N ASN A 108 -8.18 -0.76 5.66
CA ASN A 108 -7.97 -1.15 7.05
C ASN A 108 -8.57 -2.51 7.35
N ILE A 109 -7.76 -3.56 7.18
CA ILE A 109 -8.19 -4.95 7.37
C ILE A 109 -8.71 -5.25 8.78
N ARG A 110 -8.30 -4.48 9.79
CA ARG A 110 -8.74 -4.66 11.18
C ARG A 110 -10.20 -4.25 11.40
N LEU A 111 -10.71 -3.37 10.55
CA LEU A 111 -12.06 -2.79 10.66
C LEU A 111 -12.98 -3.18 9.51
N ILE A 112 -12.51 -4.05 8.61
CA ILE A 112 -13.33 -4.53 7.51
C ILE A 112 -14.44 -5.45 8.06
N ASP A 113 -15.67 -5.19 7.64
CA ASP A 113 -16.87 -5.95 8.02
C ASP A 113 -17.34 -6.89 6.89
N GLU A 114 -18.44 -7.59 7.10
CA GLU A 114 -18.97 -8.54 6.12
C GLU A 114 -19.43 -7.82 4.85
N GLU A 115 -20.08 -6.65 4.98
CA GLU A 115 -20.60 -5.88 3.85
C GLU A 115 -19.47 -5.37 2.94
N SER A 116 -18.43 -4.80 3.52
CA SER A 116 -17.26 -4.35 2.75
C SER A 116 -16.48 -5.52 2.13
N CYS A 117 -16.42 -6.68 2.80
CA CYS A 117 -15.81 -7.88 2.23
C CYS A 117 -16.60 -8.46 1.06
N GLU A 118 -17.94 -8.38 1.09
CA GLU A 118 -18.81 -8.81 0.00
C GLU A 118 -18.72 -7.87 -1.22
N MET A 119 -18.59 -6.57 -0.98
CA MET A 119 -18.51 -5.57 -2.03
C MET A 119 -17.13 -5.53 -2.72
N LEU A 120 -16.04 -5.70 -1.96
CA LEU A 120 -14.67 -5.51 -2.46
C LEU A 120 -14.31 -6.38 -3.67
N PRO A 121 -14.66 -7.68 -3.78
CA PRO A 121 -14.35 -8.49 -4.95
C PRO A 121 -15.00 -8.01 -6.23
N GLN A 122 -16.13 -7.28 -6.14
CA GLN A 122 -16.87 -6.73 -7.25
C GLN A 122 -16.19 -5.49 -7.84
N ILE A 123 -15.41 -4.77 -7.04
CA ILE A 123 -14.60 -3.65 -7.49
C ILE A 123 -13.40 -4.18 -8.31
N ASN A 124 -13.13 -3.56 -9.44
CA ASN A 124 -11.97 -3.89 -10.26
C ASN A 124 -10.69 -3.29 -9.66
N TYR A 125 -10.29 -3.73 -8.46
CA TYR A 125 -9.09 -3.25 -7.78
C TYR A 125 -7.81 -3.71 -8.46
N ARG A 126 -6.80 -2.84 -8.50
CA ARG A 126 -5.53 -3.05 -9.21
C ARG A 126 -4.33 -2.53 -8.41
N CYS A 127 -3.15 -3.02 -8.78
CA CYS A 127 -1.89 -2.43 -8.34
C CYS A 127 -1.67 -1.04 -8.96
N SER A 128 -0.65 -0.31 -8.51
CA SER A 128 -0.32 1.04 -9.00
C SER A 128 -0.08 1.12 -10.52
N LYS A 129 0.33 0.04 -11.16
CA LYS A 129 0.50 -0.06 -12.64
C LYS A 129 -0.78 -0.54 -13.35
N PHE A 130 -1.88 -0.74 -12.66
CA PHE A 130 -3.18 -1.22 -13.17
C PHE A 130 -3.15 -2.57 -13.92
N LYS A 131 -2.06 -3.33 -13.80
CA LYS A 131 -1.89 -4.64 -14.47
C LYS A 131 -2.52 -5.77 -13.64
N ASN A 132 -2.04 -5.98 -12.42
CA ASN A 132 -2.41 -7.11 -11.57
C ASN A 132 -3.43 -6.70 -10.49
N LYS A 133 -4.27 -7.64 -10.05
CA LYS A 133 -5.10 -7.45 -8.86
C LYS A 133 -4.21 -7.30 -7.63
N ARG A 134 -4.44 -6.25 -6.82
CA ARG A 134 -3.69 -5.95 -5.61
C ARG A 134 -4.52 -5.14 -4.64
N ILE A 135 -4.56 -5.58 -3.39
CA ILE A 135 -5.08 -4.83 -2.26
C ILE A 135 -3.92 -4.58 -1.31
N TYR A 136 -3.78 -3.35 -0.87
CA TYR A 136 -2.82 -2.96 0.14
C TYR A 136 -3.50 -2.92 1.50
N THR A 137 -2.83 -3.42 2.52
CA THR A 137 -3.28 -3.38 3.91
C THR A 137 -2.08 -3.38 4.85
N ALA A 138 -2.29 -3.39 6.17
CA ALA A 138 -1.20 -3.34 7.12
C ALA A 138 -1.36 -4.30 8.29
N TRP A 139 -0.22 -4.82 8.75
CA TRP A 139 -0.05 -5.48 10.04
C TRP A 139 1.13 -4.84 10.78
N ASP A 140 0.83 -3.80 11.55
CA ASP A 140 1.83 -2.88 12.09
C ASP A 140 2.45 -3.34 13.41
N ASN A 141 1.82 -4.25 14.13
CA ASN A 141 2.36 -4.78 15.38
C ASN A 141 1.84 -6.19 15.69
N LEU A 142 2.64 -6.97 16.43
CA LEU A 142 2.30 -8.35 16.78
C LEU A 142 0.99 -8.46 17.58
N GLY A 143 0.68 -7.49 18.44
CA GLY A 143 -0.55 -7.49 19.22
C GLY A 143 -1.85 -7.44 18.41
N ASP A 144 -1.77 -7.05 17.13
CA ASP A 144 -2.93 -7.01 16.23
C ASP A 144 -3.13 -8.34 15.47
N GLU A 145 -2.34 -9.39 15.74
CA GLU A 145 -2.39 -10.66 15.00
C GLU A 145 -3.79 -11.21 14.87
N LYS A 146 -4.48 -11.37 15.99
CA LYS A 146 -5.83 -11.97 16.02
C LYS A 146 -6.82 -11.22 15.14
N ILE A 147 -6.81 -9.89 15.21
CA ILE A 147 -7.74 -9.06 14.44
C ILE A 147 -7.34 -9.00 12.97
N PHE A 148 -6.04 -9.00 12.67
CA PHE A 148 -5.51 -9.09 11.32
C PHE A 148 -5.91 -10.41 10.65
N MET A 149 -5.68 -11.53 11.32
CA MET A 149 -6.03 -12.87 10.81
C MET A 149 -7.53 -13.01 10.54
N LYS A 150 -8.38 -12.48 11.45
CA LYS A 150 -9.83 -12.45 11.24
C LYS A 150 -10.22 -11.65 10.00
N GLY A 151 -9.52 -10.54 9.72
CA GLY A 151 -9.74 -9.75 8.50
C GLY A 151 -9.32 -10.50 7.23
N VAL A 152 -8.18 -11.21 7.26
CA VAL A 152 -7.72 -12.07 6.16
C VAL A 152 -8.73 -13.18 5.88
N GLU A 153 -9.21 -13.86 6.92
CA GLU A 153 -10.22 -14.93 6.82
C GLU A 153 -11.50 -14.42 6.18
N ARG A 154 -12.00 -13.25 6.61
CA ARG A 154 -13.19 -12.62 6.01
C ARG A 154 -12.98 -12.33 4.53
N LEU A 155 -11.90 -11.65 4.18
CA LEU A 155 -11.60 -11.35 2.77
C LEU A 155 -11.54 -12.61 1.91
N THR A 156 -10.91 -13.68 2.41
CA THR A 156 -10.79 -14.95 1.70
C THR A 156 -12.15 -15.63 1.52
N LYS A 157 -12.98 -15.62 2.58
CA LYS A 157 -14.37 -16.15 2.54
C LYS A 157 -15.19 -15.51 1.42
N TYR A 158 -15.01 -14.21 1.18
CA TYR A 158 -15.70 -13.45 0.14
C TYR A 158 -14.98 -13.40 -1.21
N GLY A 159 -13.96 -14.24 -1.41
CA GLY A 159 -13.34 -14.44 -2.72
C GLY A 159 -12.17 -13.50 -3.05
N VAL A 160 -11.57 -12.83 -2.06
CA VAL A 160 -10.30 -12.12 -2.22
C VAL A 160 -9.14 -13.03 -1.84
N PRO A 161 -8.37 -13.59 -2.80
CA PRO A 161 -7.25 -14.47 -2.48
C PRO A 161 -6.16 -13.75 -1.70
N THR A 162 -5.52 -14.44 -0.76
CA THR A 162 -4.40 -13.89 0.03
C THR A 162 -3.24 -13.42 -0.84
N SER A 163 -3.02 -14.04 -2.01
CA SER A 163 -2.01 -13.63 -2.99
C SER A 163 -2.27 -12.24 -3.60
N HIS A 164 -3.50 -11.71 -3.48
CA HIS A 164 -3.81 -10.33 -3.85
C HIS A 164 -3.41 -9.33 -2.77
N LEU A 165 -3.13 -9.76 -1.53
CA LEU A 165 -2.82 -8.88 -0.42
C LEU A 165 -1.33 -8.52 -0.41
N MET A 166 -1.02 -7.24 -0.48
CA MET A 166 0.28 -6.70 -0.08
C MET A 166 0.13 -6.10 1.31
N VAL A 167 0.91 -6.60 2.24
CA VAL A 167 0.77 -6.25 3.65
C VAL A 167 1.97 -5.40 4.09
N TYR A 168 1.72 -4.13 4.35
CA TYR A 168 2.69 -3.26 4.98
C TYR A 168 2.96 -3.72 6.41
N MET A 169 4.24 -3.82 6.74
CA MET A 169 4.73 -4.19 8.06
C MET A 169 5.52 -3.01 8.61
N LEU A 170 4.93 -2.23 9.52
CA LEU A 170 5.70 -1.22 10.23
C LEU A 170 6.74 -1.92 11.11
N VAL A 171 8.01 -1.56 10.97
CA VAL A 171 9.12 -2.14 11.74
C VAL A 171 9.96 -1.04 12.38
N GLY A 172 10.35 -1.25 13.65
CA GLY A 172 11.18 -0.33 14.40
C GLY A 172 10.44 0.89 15.00
N PHE A 173 9.11 0.89 15.04
CA PHE A 173 8.35 1.92 15.73
C PHE A 173 8.29 1.67 17.25
N LYS A 174 8.04 0.45 17.67
CA LYS A 174 8.07 0.05 19.06
C LYS A 174 9.49 -0.31 19.47
N LYS A 175 10.05 0.37 20.48
CA LYS A 175 11.39 0.09 20.98
C LYS A 175 11.59 -1.35 21.50
N ALA A 176 10.51 -1.98 21.96
CA ALA A 176 10.53 -3.35 22.48
C ALA A 176 10.34 -4.42 21.38
N GLU A 177 10.14 -4.03 20.12
CA GLU A 177 10.00 -4.98 19.02
C GLU A 177 11.35 -5.60 18.68
N THR A 178 11.45 -6.92 18.73
CA THR A 178 12.64 -7.69 18.42
C THR A 178 12.69 -8.10 16.95
N MET A 179 13.87 -8.51 16.46
CA MET A 179 13.98 -9.12 15.13
C MET A 179 13.17 -10.40 15.01
N GLU A 180 13.07 -11.17 16.10
CA GLU A 180 12.23 -12.38 16.16
C GLU A 180 10.75 -12.07 15.93
N ASP A 181 10.21 -11.00 16.55
CA ASP A 181 8.84 -10.53 16.33
C ASP A 181 8.60 -10.13 14.86
N ILE A 182 9.59 -9.45 14.27
CA ILE A 182 9.53 -9.01 12.87
C ILE A 182 9.55 -10.22 11.93
N LEU A 183 10.47 -11.16 12.15
CA LEU A 183 10.58 -12.39 11.35
C LEU A 183 9.35 -13.29 11.52
N TYR A 184 8.79 -13.36 12.72
CA TYR A 184 7.53 -14.07 12.97
C TYR A 184 6.39 -13.51 12.08
N ARG A 185 6.17 -12.19 12.10
CA ARG A 185 5.15 -11.55 11.23
C ARG A 185 5.42 -11.81 9.75
N PHE A 186 6.68 -11.68 9.34
CA PHE A 186 7.09 -11.95 7.96
C PHE A 186 6.79 -13.39 7.55
N ASN A 187 7.18 -14.38 8.35
CA ASN A 187 6.95 -15.80 8.05
C ASN A 187 5.45 -16.13 7.99
N LYS A 188 4.65 -15.61 8.92
CA LYS A 188 3.19 -15.75 8.86
C LYS A 188 2.60 -15.21 7.56
N LEU A 189 3.03 -14.04 7.10
CA LEU A 189 2.56 -13.48 5.84
C LEU A 189 3.01 -14.29 4.63
N LYS A 190 4.24 -14.82 4.65
CA LYS A 190 4.76 -15.72 3.63
C LYS A 190 3.93 -17.00 3.55
N ASP A 191 3.63 -17.62 4.68
CA ASP A 191 2.84 -18.86 4.76
C ASP A 191 1.41 -18.66 4.27
N LEU A 192 0.82 -17.49 4.56
CA LEU A 192 -0.47 -17.06 4.01
C LEU A 192 -0.41 -16.74 2.50
N LYS A 193 0.76 -16.79 1.88
CA LYS A 193 0.97 -16.36 0.48
C LYS A 193 0.64 -14.89 0.23
N CYS A 194 0.63 -14.06 1.27
CA CYS A 194 0.59 -12.62 1.14
C CYS A 194 1.93 -12.08 0.65
N LEU A 195 1.95 -10.82 0.18
CA LEU A 195 3.20 -10.11 -0.14
C LEU A 195 3.58 -9.19 1.03
N PRO A 196 4.56 -9.54 1.85
CA PRO A 196 5.03 -8.66 2.91
C PRO A 196 5.79 -7.47 2.32
N TYR A 197 5.58 -6.29 2.91
CA TYR A 197 6.28 -5.07 2.54
C TYR A 197 6.71 -4.28 3.80
N PRO A 198 7.96 -4.42 4.25
CA PRO A 198 8.45 -3.71 5.42
C PRO A 198 8.53 -2.19 5.22
N MET A 199 7.97 -1.45 6.18
CA MET A 199 8.03 -0.01 6.29
C MET A 199 8.92 0.35 7.48
N VAL A 200 10.17 0.73 7.21
CA VAL A 200 11.15 1.04 8.27
C VAL A 200 10.87 2.42 8.84
N TYR A 201 10.52 2.46 10.14
CA TYR A 201 10.25 3.71 10.86
C TYR A 201 11.54 4.47 11.19
N ASP A 202 12.50 3.77 11.82
CA ASP A 202 13.82 4.34 12.11
C ASP A 202 14.76 4.10 10.92
N ARG A 203 14.89 5.12 10.09
CA ARG A 203 15.74 5.07 8.90
C ARG A 203 17.26 4.99 9.20
N ASN A 204 17.68 5.18 10.45
CA ASN A 204 19.09 5.03 10.85
C ASN A 204 19.43 3.59 11.24
N ASN A 205 18.43 2.75 11.52
CA ASN A 205 18.64 1.35 11.87
C ASN A 205 19.07 0.54 10.64
N LYS A 206 20.36 0.17 10.61
CA LYS A 206 20.97 -0.57 9.49
C LYS A 206 20.40 -1.98 9.35
N GLU A 207 20.09 -2.64 10.47
CA GLU A 207 19.53 -4.00 10.46
C GLU A 207 18.11 -4.03 9.86
N LEU A 208 17.26 -3.10 10.26
CA LEU A 208 15.90 -2.97 9.68
C LEU A 208 15.94 -2.61 8.20
N LYS A 209 16.88 -1.77 7.76
CA LYS A 209 17.11 -1.50 6.33
C LYS A 209 17.60 -2.74 5.57
N LYS A 210 18.47 -3.54 6.19
CA LYS A 210 18.92 -4.83 5.65
C LYS A 210 17.72 -5.77 5.49
N PHE A 211 16.87 -5.91 6.52
CA PHE A 211 15.64 -6.71 6.47
C PHE A 211 14.69 -6.22 5.37
N ALA A 212 14.41 -4.92 5.31
CA ALA A 212 13.54 -4.37 4.27
C ALA A 212 14.05 -4.69 2.87
N ARG A 213 15.36 -4.58 2.62
CA ARG A 213 15.98 -4.94 1.34
C ARG A 213 15.80 -6.42 1.02
N TRP A 214 16.05 -7.29 2.00
CA TRP A 214 15.88 -8.75 1.84
C TRP A 214 14.46 -9.12 1.44
N VAL A 215 13.46 -8.49 2.05
CA VAL A 215 12.04 -8.74 1.74
C VAL A 215 11.62 -8.10 0.42
N ILE A 216 11.85 -6.79 0.24
CA ILE A 216 11.34 -6.03 -0.91
C ILE A 216 11.96 -6.51 -2.22
N GLN A 217 13.26 -6.81 -2.21
CA GLN A 217 13.97 -7.38 -3.35
C GLN A 217 13.80 -8.90 -3.47
N ARG A 218 12.98 -9.51 -2.61
CA ARG A 218 12.65 -10.95 -2.62
C ARG A 218 13.84 -11.89 -2.45
N HIS A 219 14.92 -11.44 -1.85
CA HIS A 219 16.06 -12.30 -1.57
C HIS A 219 15.69 -13.49 -0.67
N TYR A 220 14.64 -13.35 0.17
CA TYR A 220 14.10 -14.42 1.01
C TYR A 220 13.68 -15.67 0.24
N LYS A 221 13.58 -15.63 -1.06
CA LYS A 221 13.29 -16.81 -1.89
C LYS A 221 14.51 -17.69 -2.11
N PHE A 222 15.71 -17.16 -1.88
CA PHE A 222 16.97 -17.79 -2.27
C PHE A 222 18.02 -17.76 -1.16
N ILE A 223 17.92 -16.85 -0.21
CA ILE A 223 18.90 -16.64 0.87
C ILE A 223 18.11 -16.50 2.16
N GLU A 224 18.38 -17.34 3.15
CA GLU A 224 17.79 -17.22 4.49
C GLU A 224 18.25 -15.93 5.17
N TRP A 225 17.50 -15.46 6.16
CA TRP A 225 17.80 -14.17 6.80
C TRP A 225 19.18 -14.13 7.46
N GLU A 226 19.53 -15.22 8.15
CA GLU A 226 20.79 -15.39 8.85
C GLU A 226 22.00 -15.28 7.92
N ASP A 227 21.85 -15.80 6.70
CA ASP A 227 22.89 -15.81 5.67
C ASP A 227 22.88 -14.57 4.77
N PHE A 228 21.89 -13.68 4.92
CA PHE A 228 21.77 -12.53 4.06
C PHE A 228 22.86 -11.47 4.36
N SER A 229 23.89 -11.47 3.55
CA SER A 229 24.99 -10.52 3.57
C SER A 229 25.22 -9.92 2.17
N GLN A 230 26.06 -8.88 2.10
CA GLN A 230 26.49 -8.31 0.82
C GLN A 230 27.25 -9.33 -0.02
N GLU A 231 28.08 -10.14 0.62
CA GLU A 231 28.90 -11.16 -0.02
C GLU A 231 28.05 -12.28 -0.61
N ASN A 232 27.13 -12.87 0.18
CA ASN A 232 26.25 -13.94 -0.25
C ASN A 232 25.31 -13.47 -1.36
N ARG A 233 24.83 -12.24 -1.30
CA ARG A 233 24.05 -11.62 -2.36
C ARG A 233 24.86 -11.51 -3.66
N ASN A 234 26.09 -11.00 -3.58
CA ASN A 234 26.96 -10.86 -4.76
C ASN A 234 27.34 -12.21 -5.35
N LYS A 235 27.56 -13.23 -4.51
CA LYS A 235 27.78 -14.60 -4.93
C LYS A 235 26.57 -15.14 -5.68
N PHE A 236 25.38 -15.02 -5.10
CA PHE A 236 24.13 -15.45 -5.72
C PHE A 236 23.96 -14.84 -7.14
N TYR A 237 24.14 -13.52 -7.29
CA TYR A 237 24.01 -12.88 -8.61
C TYR A 237 25.10 -13.25 -9.60
N ARG A 238 26.31 -13.58 -9.17
CA ARG A 238 27.36 -14.09 -10.06
C ARG A 238 27.00 -15.48 -10.59
N ASP A 239 26.51 -16.34 -9.71
CA ASP A 239 26.12 -17.71 -10.05
C ASP A 239 24.90 -17.75 -11.00
N GLN A 240 24.03 -16.73 -10.93
CA GLN A 240 22.85 -16.60 -11.80
C GLN A 240 23.14 -15.98 -13.18
N LYS A 241 24.23 -15.23 -13.37
CA LYS A 241 24.60 -14.63 -14.67
C LYS A 241 24.88 -15.66 -15.78
N GLY A 242 24.92 -16.94 -15.43
CA GLY A 242 25.02 -18.04 -16.39
C GLY A 242 23.69 -18.58 -16.92
N SER A 243 22.52 -18.13 -16.42
CA SER A 243 21.19 -18.58 -16.87
C SER A 243 20.35 -17.37 -17.29
N GLU A 244 20.16 -17.18 -18.59
CA GLU A 244 19.40 -16.06 -19.18
C GLU A 244 17.89 -16.06 -18.85
N ASP A 245 17.34 -17.11 -18.29
CA ASP A 245 15.89 -17.30 -18.12
C ASP A 245 15.25 -16.65 -16.86
N GLN A 246 16.03 -16.00 -15.98
CA GLN A 246 15.49 -15.51 -14.69
C GLN A 246 15.35 -13.99 -14.55
N MET A 247 15.73 -13.17 -15.53
CA MET A 247 15.59 -11.72 -15.43
C MET A 247 14.13 -11.23 -15.43
N ASP A 248 13.19 -12.00 -15.93
CA ASP A 248 11.75 -11.65 -15.97
C ASP A 248 11.06 -11.70 -14.59
N LEU A 249 11.62 -12.40 -13.61
CA LEU A 249 11.05 -12.49 -12.26
C LEU A 249 11.14 -11.17 -11.48
N PHE A 250 12.07 -10.28 -11.84
CA PHE A 250 12.29 -9.01 -11.16
C PHE A 250 11.53 -7.83 -11.81
N HIS A 251 11.22 -7.91 -13.11
CA HIS A 251 10.59 -6.81 -13.86
C HIS A 251 9.06 -6.79 -13.80
N ASN A 252 8.40 -7.87 -13.44
CA ASN A 252 6.93 -7.96 -13.44
C ASN A 252 6.22 -7.49 -12.16
N ASN A 253 6.92 -6.82 -11.25
CA ASN A 253 6.35 -6.43 -9.96
C ASN A 253 6.09 -4.92 -9.85
N CYS A 254 4.85 -4.59 -9.50
CA CYS A 254 4.35 -3.23 -9.24
C CYS A 254 5.06 -2.46 -8.09
N VAL A 255 6.17 -2.93 -7.55
CA VAL A 255 6.82 -2.40 -6.34
C VAL A 255 8.09 -1.59 -6.63
N VAL A 256 8.70 -1.71 -7.80
CA VAL A 256 10.09 -1.22 -8.03
C VAL A 256 10.18 0.28 -8.30
N SER A 257 9.09 0.98 -8.62
CA SER A 257 9.18 2.39 -9.03
C SER A 257 9.28 3.43 -7.89
N ALA A 258 9.16 3.03 -6.63
CA ALA A 258 9.18 4.00 -5.52
C ALA A 258 10.54 4.17 -4.83
N LEU A 259 11.56 3.37 -5.16
CA LEU A 259 12.87 3.40 -4.50
C LEU A 259 14.04 3.83 -5.39
N SER A 260 13.83 4.11 -6.68
CA SER A 260 14.92 4.52 -7.59
C SER A 260 15.21 6.02 -7.60
N GLU A 261 14.50 6.84 -6.85
CA GLU A 261 14.66 8.30 -6.84
C GLU A 261 15.29 8.89 -5.57
N THR A 262 15.78 8.08 -4.66
CA THR A 262 16.66 8.59 -3.61
C THR A 262 18.10 8.29 -3.99
N GLY A 263 18.62 9.10 -4.94
CA GLY A 263 20.04 9.18 -5.22
C GLY A 263 20.83 9.54 -3.97
N ASP A 264 21.96 8.89 -3.82
CA ASP A 264 23.00 9.25 -2.87
C ASP A 264 23.42 10.72 -3.07
N THR A 265 23.16 11.55 -2.08
CA THR A 265 23.99 12.72 -1.72
C THR A 265 23.98 12.85 -0.22
#